data_059b756f0d65a3a48989852544539ac4
#
_entry.id   059b756f0d65a3a48989852544539ac4
#
_cell.length_a   1.000
_cell.length_b   1.000
_cell.length_c   1.000
_cell.angle_alpha   90.00
_cell.angle_beta   90.00
_cell.angle_gamma   90.00
#
_symmetry.space_group_name_H-M   'P 1'
#
loop_
_entity.id
_entity.type
_entity.pdbx_description
1 polymer ?
#
loop_
_entity_poly.entity_id
_entity_poly.type
_entity_poly.pdbx_seq_one_letter_code
_entity_poly.pdbx_strand_id
1 'polypeptide(L)'
;MEMSKNLESPRDAIAGIGTQVVWAGEQDGHPYNATQTPIVFSAAYGYQDVDHWYDVALGKREGYIYSRMGNPTVTTLEAKLCELEQAESAVAFSSGMAAISAVLHTFLCQGKRVVSTRDSYGGTNKIFEEFLPRMGVDVVLCDTLDTQAIEAEIARGCDLLYLETPTNPTLKVLDIRRLVAAAKRVGALVVADNTFATPLNQNPLALGVDVVVHSATNFLSGHGDALGGIACGAEHLMASVRHYREINGAALDAFSAFLIIRGIKTLALRLRQQQRSAQALAEYLLTEPLVEAVNYPGLPNHPGHAIARGQMRGFGAIVSFVLRGGMDTVTRLLPRLRYAHRAGNLGAVETIYGPARTTSHVENTLEERLALGISEGLVRVSVGIEETEDLLADLQHAFAGVRAELAAVAPRQGEPSLTGCRTEVEL
;
A
#
# COMPACT_ATOMS: atom_id res chain seq x y z
N MET A 1 34.35 28.00 21.77
CA MET A 1 33.22 28.94 21.90
C MET A 1 31.99 28.06 22.07
N GLU A 2 31.72 27.78 23.35
CA GLU A 2 30.55 26.97 23.76
C GLU A 2 29.30 27.79 23.49
N MET A 3 28.48 27.33 22.55
CA MET A 3 27.12 27.84 22.42
C MET A 3 26.14 26.85 23.05
N SER A 4 25.71 27.24 24.21
CA SER A 4 24.54 26.82 25.01
C SER A 4 23.65 25.71 24.42
N LYS A 5 23.83 24.53 24.95
CA LYS A 5 22.76 23.56 25.13
C LYS A 5 21.77 24.14 26.16
N ASN A 6 20.52 24.07 25.85
CA ASN A 6 19.28 24.25 26.62
C ASN A 6 18.40 25.36 26.06
N LEU A 7 17.87 25.08 24.86
CA LEU A 7 16.50 25.45 24.55
C LEU A 7 15.76 24.12 24.39
N GLU A 8 15.05 23.68 25.43
CA GLU A 8 13.98 22.70 25.26
C GLU A 8 13.12 23.20 24.09
N SER A 9 13.11 22.43 23.02
CA SER A 9 12.40 22.80 21.81
C SER A 9 10.92 22.93 22.15
N PRO A 10 10.26 24.05 21.83
CA PRO A 10 8.82 24.22 22.04
C PRO A 10 7.98 23.28 21.16
N ARG A 11 8.59 22.26 20.55
CA ARG A 11 8.00 21.37 19.55
C ARG A 11 7.32 20.13 20.12
N ASP A 12 7.38 19.90 21.45
CA ASP A 12 6.63 18.85 22.13
C ASP A 12 5.12 19.13 22.25
N ALA A 13 4.65 20.32 21.83
CA ALA A 13 3.24 20.55 21.62
C ALA A 13 2.80 19.81 20.36
N ILE A 14 1.92 18.83 20.53
CA ILE A 14 1.32 17.93 19.54
C ILE A 14 0.95 18.71 18.26
N ALA A 15 1.88 18.76 17.30
CA ALA A 15 1.60 19.36 16.00
C ALA A 15 0.60 18.47 15.26
N GLY A 16 -0.41 19.08 14.63
CA GLY A 16 -1.35 18.33 13.79
C GLY A 16 -0.62 17.59 12.66
N ILE A 17 -1.14 16.47 12.23
CA ILE A 17 -0.52 15.57 11.24
C ILE A 17 -0.11 16.29 9.94
N GLY A 18 -0.85 17.33 9.52
CA GLY A 18 -0.50 18.14 8.35
C GLY A 18 0.80 18.94 8.53
N THR A 19 1.16 19.30 9.77
CA THR A 19 2.44 19.94 10.11
C THR A 19 3.54 18.89 10.19
N GLN A 20 3.24 17.72 10.77
CA GLN A 20 4.19 16.62 10.91
C GLN A 20 4.71 16.15 9.54
N VAL A 21 3.86 15.96 8.52
CA VAL A 21 4.32 15.53 7.19
C VAL A 21 5.29 16.53 6.54
N VAL A 22 5.22 17.81 6.91
CA VAL A 22 6.15 18.83 6.41
C VAL A 22 7.49 18.77 7.15
N TRP A 23 7.48 18.70 8.46
CA TRP A 23 8.66 18.94 9.29
C TRP A 23 9.31 17.67 9.88
N ALA A 24 8.62 16.54 9.96
CA ALA A 24 9.15 15.32 10.51
C ALA A 24 10.53 14.96 9.88
N GLY A 25 11.50 14.62 10.72
CA GLY A 25 12.86 14.24 10.30
C GLY A 25 13.73 15.38 9.72
N GLU A 26 13.26 16.63 9.76
CA GLU A 26 13.99 17.79 9.20
C GLU A 26 14.21 18.92 10.24
N GLN A 27 13.95 18.66 11.53
CA GLN A 27 13.97 19.70 12.58
C GLN A 27 15.36 20.20 12.91
N ASP A 28 16.39 19.35 12.80
CA ASP A 28 17.78 19.68 13.14
C ASP A 28 18.48 20.54 12.09
N GLY A 29 17.74 20.87 11.01
CA GLY A 29 18.26 21.64 9.89
C GLY A 29 19.11 20.79 8.93
N HIS A 30 19.61 21.45 7.91
CA HIS A 30 20.41 20.82 6.85
C HIS A 30 21.81 21.45 6.74
N PRO A 31 22.80 20.75 6.20
CA PRO A 31 24.10 21.33 5.87
C PRO A 31 23.95 22.63 5.07
N TYR A 32 24.85 23.58 5.32
CA TYR A 32 24.86 24.90 4.65
C TYR A 32 23.62 25.77 4.93
N ASN A 33 22.85 25.49 5.99
CA ASN A 33 21.57 26.13 6.28
C ASN A 33 20.55 26.01 5.12
N ALA A 34 20.63 24.94 4.34
CA ALA A 34 19.67 24.66 3.29
C ALA A 34 18.26 24.47 3.85
N THR A 35 17.24 25.02 3.18
CA THR A 35 15.83 24.88 3.59
C THR A 35 15.19 23.59 3.08
N GLN A 36 15.90 22.82 2.26
CA GLN A 36 15.48 21.54 1.73
C GLN A 36 16.58 20.50 1.96
N THR A 37 16.17 19.24 2.10
CA THR A 37 17.10 18.11 2.22
C THR A 37 18.03 18.06 1.00
N PRO A 38 19.36 18.15 1.16
CA PRO A 38 20.30 18.02 0.05
C PRO A 38 20.32 16.60 -0.51
N ILE A 39 20.54 16.46 -1.82
CA ILE A 39 20.73 15.16 -2.45
C ILE A 39 22.24 14.84 -2.43
N VAL A 40 22.61 13.80 -1.70
CA VAL A 40 24.01 13.37 -1.56
C VAL A 40 24.27 12.18 -2.48
N PHE A 41 24.89 12.43 -3.64
CA PHE A 41 25.23 11.40 -4.65
C PHE A 41 26.57 10.70 -4.41
N SER A 42 27.05 10.62 -3.18
CA SER A 42 28.32 9.92 -2.91
C SER A 42 28.08 8.43 -2.67
N ALA A 43 28.81 7.57 -3.35
CA ALA A 43 28.81 6.13 -3.09
C ALA A 43 29.65 5.78 -1.85
N ALA A 44 30.74 6.53 -1.58
CA ALA A 44 31.65 6.29 -0.48
C ALA A 44 32.03 7.61 0.22
N TYR A 45 32.42 7.51 1.49
CA TYR A 45 32.74 8.67 2.33
C TYR A 45 34.17 8.53 2.87
N GLY A 46 34.98 9.61 2.76
CA GLY A 46 36.39 9.62 3.10
C GLY A 46 36.64 10.16 4.51
N TYR A 47 37.65 9.62 5.17
CA TYR A 47 38.11 10.02 6.49
C TYR A 47 39.61 10.33 6.45
N GLN A 48 40.02 11.38 7.12
CA GLN A 48 41.45 11.70 7.27
C GLN A 48 42.09 10.91 8.43
N ASP A 49 41.33 10.65 9.49
CA ASP A 49 41.72 9.90 10.66
C ASP A 49 41.23 8.45 10.54
N VAL A 50 42.19 7.52 10.54
CA VAL A 50 41.92 6.07 10.39
C VAL A 50 41.20 5.49 11.61
N ASP A 51 41.49 5.97 12.81
CA ASP A 51 40.81 5.50 14.05
C ASP A 51 39.38 6.00 14.09
N HIS A 52 39.12 7.25 13.67
CA HIS A 52 37.77 7.75 13.49
C HIS A 52 37.01 6.93 12.43
N TRP A 53 37.62 6.68 11.28
CA TRP A 53 37.04 5.83 10.25
C TRP A 53 36.67 4.44 10.78
N TYR A 54 37.58 3.81 11.53
CA TYR A 54 37.36 2.50 12.10
C TYR A 54 36.20 2.49 13.13
N ASP A 55 36.12 3.51 13.97
CA ASP A 55 35.01 3.65 14.93
C ASP A 55 33.65 3.81 14.23
N VAL A 56 33.59 4.57 13.12
CA VAL A 56 32.37 4.68 12.31
C VAL A 56 32.05 3.35 11.63
N ALA A 57 33.04 2.66 11.09
CA ALA A 57 32.87 1.36 10.45
C ALA A 57 32.33 0.29 11.42
N LEU A 58 32.69 0.39 12.71
CA LEU A 58 32.19 -0.46 13.80
C LEU A 58 30.85 0.01 14.39
N GLY A 59 30.28 1.12 13.90
CA GLY A 59 29.06 1.71 14.47
C GLY A 59 29.21 2.31 15.87
N LYS A 60 30.47 2.55 16.35
CA LYS A 60 30.77 3.20 17.62
C LYS A 60 30.61 4.73 17.56
N ARG A 61 30.66 5.29 16.38
CA ARG A 61 30.42 6.71 16.10
C ARG A 61 29.46 6.86 14.93
N GLU A 62 28.71 7.94 14.96
CA GLU A 62 27.88 8.34 13.81
C GLU A 62 28.72 8.73 12.62
N GLY A 63 28.26 8.37 11.42
CA GLY A 63 28.92 8.68 10.17
C GLY A 63 28.48 7.76 9.03
N TYR A 64 29.05 7.98 7.87
CA TYR A 64 28.74 7.23 6.66
C TYR A 64 30.03 6.63 6.08
N ILE A 65 29.98 5.39 5.65
CA ILE A 65 31.11 4.69 5.02
C ILE A 65 30.83 4.46 3.53
N TYR A 66 29.65 3.92 3.23
CA TYR A 66 29.22 3.51 1.90
C TYR A 66 27.70 3.61 1.79
N SER A 67 27.20 4.16 0.69
CA SER A 67 25.76 4.49 0.57
C SER A 67 24.82 3.29 0.60
N ARG A 68 25.28 2.07 0.34
CA ARG A 68 24.50 0.85 0.57
C ARG A 68 24.19 0.64 2.06
N MET A 69 25.09 1.07 2.95
CA MET A 69 24.92 0.98 4.41
C MET A 69 24.11 2.16 4.95
N GLY A 70 24.38 3.37 4.45
CA GLY A 70 23.67 4.59 4.84
C GLY A 70 24.06 5.77 3.94
N ASN A 71 23.09 6.67 3.74
CA ASN A 71 23.27 7.89 2.94
C ASN A 71 22.51 9.03 3.62
N PRO A 72 23.05 10.26 3.74
CA PRO A 72 22.40 11.37 4.45
C PRO A 72 20.97 11.68 3.98
N THR A 73 20.73 11.65 2.65
CA THR A 73 19.39 11.89 2.10
C THR A 73 18.41 10.76 2.48
N VAL A 74 18.86 9.51 2.44
CA VAL A 74 18.07 8.34 2.83
C VAL A 74 17.77 8.36 4.34
N THR A 75 18.75 8.73 5.18
CA THR A 75 18.57 8.88 6.63
C THR A 75 17.49 9.91 6.97
N THR A 76 17.41 11.03 6.23
CA THR A 76 16.31 12.01 6.42
C THR A 76 14.95 11.39 6.11
N LEU A 77 14.83 10.56 5.07
CA LEU A 77 13.59 9.84 4.77
C LEU A 77 13.23 8.84 5.89
N GLU A 78 14.21 8.07 6.36
CA GLU A 78 14.03 7.12 7.46
C GLU A 78 13.55 7.84 8.73
N ALA A 79 14.19 8.95 9.11
CA ALA A 79 13.77 9.78 10.25
C ALA A 79 12.33 10.32 10.10
N LYS A 80 11.97 10.77 8.89
CA LYS A 80 10.61 11.24 8.59
C LYS A 80 9.56 10.17 8.82
N LEU A 81 9.82 8.93 8.39
CA LEU A 81 8.90 7.82 8.58
C LEU A 81 8.87 7.32 10.04
N CYS A 82 9.98 7.39 10.78
CA CYS A 82 9.99 7.13 12.22
C CYS A 82 8.96 8.01 12.96
N GLU A 83 8.97 9.31 12.71
CA GLU A 83 8.03 10.23 13.36
C GLU A 83 6.58 9.98 12.90
N LEU A 84 6.34 9.78 11.61
CA LEU A 84 4.99 9.60 11.06
C LEU A 84 4.35 8.28 11.49
N GLU A 85 5.11 7.20 11.60
CA GLU A 85 4.63 5.89 12.09
C GLU A 85 4.78 5.74 13.61
N GLN A 86 5.40 6.72 14.30
CA GLN A 86 5.69 6.66 15.74
C GLN A 86 6.59 5.46 16.09
N ALA A 87 7.59 5.21 15.25
CA ALA A 87 8.57 4.14 15.37
C ALA A 87 9.85 4.62 16.04
N GLU A 88 10.61 3.70 16.64
CA GLU A 88 11.96 3.98 17.14
C GLU A 88 12.97 4.07 15.99
N SER A 89 12.76 3.29 14.93
CA SER A 89 13.68 3.21 13.79
C SER A 89 12.96 2.87 12.50
N ALA A 90 13.56 3.26 11.36
CA ALA A 90 13.10 2.90 10.04
C ALA A 90 14.25 2.48 9.14
N VAL A 91 13.93 1.71 8.09
CA VAL A 91 14.88 1.23 7.07
C VAL A 91 14.26 1.41 5.70
N ALA A 92 14.95 2.15 4.82
CA ALA A 92 14.50 2.40 3.45
C ALA A 92 15.09 1.40 2.46
N PHE A 93 14.28 1.04 1.46
CA PHE A 93 14.56 0.03 0.44
C PHE A 93 14.25 0.54 -0.97
N SER A 94 14.85 -0.09 -1.98
CA SER A 94 14.65 0.24 -3.39
C SER A 94 13.21 0.01 -3.91
N SER A 95 12.37 -0.72 -3.19
CA SER A 95 10.95 -0.94 -3.53
C SER A 95 10.16 -1.44 -2.32
N GLY A 96 8.82 -1.38 -2.38
CA GLY A 96 7.95 -1.99 -1.38
C GLY A 96 8.18 -3.49 -1.24
N MET A 97 8.34 -4.22 -2.35
CA MET A 97 8.65 -5.64 -2.33
C MET A 97 10.01 -5.94 -1.69
N ALA A 98 11.00 -5.07 -1.85
CA ALA A 98 12.28 -5.21 -1.18
C ALA A 98 12.15 -5.06 0.36
N ALA A 99 11.30 -4.13 0.83
CA ALA A 99 11.00 -3.99 2.26
C ALA A 99 10.28 -5.22 2.81
N ILE A 100 9.21 -5.69 2.15
CA ILE A 100 8.44 -6.87 2.54
C ILE A 100 9.35 -8.10 2.57
N SER A 101 10.10 -8.35 1.49
CA SER A 101 11.03 -9.48 1.37
C SER A 101 12.09 -9.44 2.47
N ALA A 102 12.70 -8.27 2.73
CA ALA A 102 13.72 -8.11 3.76
C ALA A 102 13.17 -8.44 5.16
N VAL A 103 11.98 -7.95 5.51
CA VAL A 103 11.34 -8.23 6.80
C VAL A 103 11.03 -9.72 6.94
N LEU A 104 10.39 -10.33 5.92
CA LEU A 104 10.03 -11.74 5.98
C LEU A 104 11.27 -12.65 6.08
N HIS A 105 12.31 -12.42 5.26
CA HIS A 105 13.53 -13.24 5.28
C HIS A 105 14.43 -12.96 6.49
N THR A 106 14.29 -11.84 7.16
CA THR A 106 15.01 -11.56 8.42
C THR A 106 14.45 -12.40 9.57
N PHE A 107 13.13 -12.58 9.65
CA PHE A 107 12.48 -13.20 10.79
C PHE A 107 11.98 -14.63 10.54
N LEU A 108 11.97 -15.09 9.28
CA LEU A 108 11.52 -16.44 8.90
C LEU A 108 12.69 -17.25 8.33
N CYS A 109 12.83 -18.46 8.84
CA CYS A 109 13.80 -19.45 8.37
C CYS A 109 13.19 -20.85 8.47
N GLN A 110 13.95 -21.89 8.12
CA GLN A 110 13.50 -23.28 8.22
C GLN A 110 12.89 -23.61 9.58
N GLY A 111 11.72 -24.22 9.58
CA GLY A 111 10.97 -24.63 10.77
C GLY A 111 10.12 -23.54 11.41
N LYS A 112 10.17 -22.29 10.90
CA LYS A 112 9.28 -21.21 11.31
C LYS A 112 7.93 -21.30 10.63
N ARG A 113 6.90 -20.75 11.27
CA ARG A 113 5.53 -20.73 10.76
C ARG A 113 5.01 -19.31 10.64
N VAL A 114 4.47 -18.97 9.44
CA VAL A 114 3.81 -17.69 9.17
C VAL A 114 2.33 -17.90 8.91
N VAL A 115 1.51 -17.05 9.51
CA VAL A 115 0.07 -16.94 9.23
C VAL A 115 -0.19 -15.62 8.53
N SER A 116 -0.97 -15.65 7.44
CA SER A 116 -1.37 -14.46 6.68
C SER A 116 -2.74 -14.68 6.03
N THR A 117 -3.20 -13.71 5.24
CA THR A 117 -4.43 -13.80 4.45
C THR A 117 -4.13 -14.05 2.98
N ARG A 118 -5.07 -14.70 2.28
CA ARG A 118 -4.89 -15.11 0.87
C ARG A 118 -4.90 -13.95 -0.11
N ASP A 119 -5.61 -12.88 0.21
CA ASP A 119 -5.78 -11.70 -0.65
C ASP A 119 -4.84 -10.53 -0.30
N SER A 120 -3.64 -10.83 0.14
CA SER A 120 -2.53 -9.87 0.18
C SER A 120 -2.11 -9.48 -1.25
N TYR A 121 -1.34 -8.40 -1.38
CA TYR A 121 -0.78 -8.01 -2.67
C TYR A 121 -0.14 -9.21 -3.41
N GLY A 122 -0.38 -9.32 -4.74
CA GLY A 122 0.04 -10.48 -5.53
C GLY A 122 1.52 -10.83 -5.40
N GLY A 123 2.42 -9.81 -5.40
CA GLY A 123 3.86 -10.04 -5.17
C GLY A 123 4.15 -10.61 -3.79
N THR A 124 3.44 -10.17 -2.75
CA THR A 124 3.56 -10.72 -1.39
C THR A 124 3.08 -12.16 -1.33
N ASN A 125 1.96 -12.46 -1.99
CA ASN A 125 1.46 -13.84 -2.09
C ASN A 125 2.46 -14.77 -2.77
N LYS A 126 3.15 -14.31 -3.82
CA LYS A 126 4.23 -15.10 -4.44
C LYS A 126 5.37 -15.42 -3.48
N ILE A 127 5.72 -14.50 -2.57
CA ILE A 127 6.70 -14.81 -1.52
C ILE A 127 6.17 -15.93 -0.61
N PHE A 128 4.90 -15.87 -0.20
CA PHE A 128 4.28 -16.89 0.65
C PHE A 128 4.13 -18.23 -0.05
N GLU A 129 3.71 -18.26 -1.29
CA GLU A 129 3.40 -19.49 -2.01
C GLU A 129 4.63 -20.19 -2.61
N GLU A 130 5.64 -19.43 -3.04
CA GLU A 130 6.75 -19.98 -3.79
C GLU A 130 8.10 -19.92 -3.07
N PHE A 131 8.43 -18.80 -2.41
CA PHE A 131 9.77 -18.56 -1.88
C PHE A 131 9.94 -19.09 -0.45
N LEU A 132 9.05 -18.76 0.46
CA LEU A 132 9.14 -19.20 1.85
C LEU A 132 9.02 -20.72 2.03
N PRO A 133 8.15 -21.45 1.32
CA PRO A 133 8.10 -22.90 1.40
C PRO A 133 9.41 -23.59 0.95
N ARG A 134 10.09 -23.03 -0.07
CA ARG A 134 11.43 -23.53 -0.50
C ARG A 134 12.50 -23.34 0.57
N MET A 135 12.31 -22.42 1.49
CA MET A 135 13.19 -22.19 2.65
C MET A 135 12.80 -23.04 3.86
N GLY A 136 11.81 -23.91 3.74
CA GLY A 136 11.31 -24.75 4.84
C GLY A 136 10.45 -23.99 5.86
N VAL A 137 9.85 -22.88 5.48
CA VAL A 137 8.87 -22.13 6.28
C VAL A 137 7.48 -22.74 6.06
N ASP A 138 6.74 -22.99 7.14
CA ASP A 138 5.33 -23.39 7.10
C ASP A 138 4.46 -22.17 6.88
N VAL A 139 3.76 -22.11 5.74
CA VAL A 139 2.94 -20.96 5.33
C VAL A 139 1.46 -21.32 5.40
N VAL A 140 0.70 -20.54 6.15
CA VAL A 140 -0.75 -20.69 6.29
C VAL A 140 -1.44 -19.42 5.82
N LEU A 141 -2.25 -19.56 4.76
CA LEU A 141 -3.04 -18.47 4.19
C LEU A 141 -4.52 -18.69 4.50
N CYS A 142 -5.12 -17.78 5.27
CA CYS A 142 -6.50 -17.81 5.71
C CYS A 142 -7.40 -16.93 4.82
N ASP A 143 -8.71 -17.17 4.86
CA ASP A 143 -9.67 -16.21 4.32
C ASP A 143 -9.68 -14.94 5.17
N THR A 144 -9.56 -13.78 4.54
CA THR A 144 -9.48 -12.48 5.22
C THR A 144 -10.74 -12.15 6.00
N LEU A 145 -11.90 -12.64 5.59
CA LEU A 145 -13.17 -12.39 6.28
C LEU A 145 -13.43 -13.37 7.43
N ASP A 146 -12.70 -14.47 7.51
CA ASP A 146 -12.83 -15.45 8.60
C ASP A 146 -11.82 -15.18 9.72
N THR A 147 -12.08 -14.16 10.53
CA THR A 147 -11.25 -13.81 11.67
C THR A 147 -11.09 -14.98 12.66
N GLN A 148 -12.10 -15.84 12.81
CA GLN A 148 -12.03 -16.99 13.73
C GLN A 148 -11.06 -18.05 13.22
N ALA A 149 -11.05 -18.34 11.92
CA ALA A 149 -10.07 -19.22 11.32
C ALA A 149 -8.65 -18.67 11.46
N ILE A 150 -8.45 -17.35 11.26
CA ILE A 150 -7.15 -16.71 11.46
C ILE A 150 -6.69 -16.90 12.92
N GLU A 151 -7.55 -16.62 13.91
CA GLU A 151 -7.23 -16.80 15.33
C GLU A 151 -6.93 -18.26 15.67
N ALA A 152 -7.67 -19.22 15.10
CA ALA A 152 -7.43 -20.63 15.30
C ALA A 152 -6.07 -21.08 14.74
N GLU A 153 -5.69 -20.61 13.57
CA GLU A 153 -4.37 -20.91 12.98
C GLU A 153 -3.23 -20.26 13.77
N ILE A 154 -3.41 -19.03 14.27
CA ILE A 154 -2.44 -18.39 15.19
C ILE A 154 -2.28 -19.26 16.46
N ALA A 155 -3.39 -19.72 17.06
CA ALA A 155 -3.37 -20.51 18.29
C ALA A 155 -2.68 -21.87 18.15
N ARG A 156 -2.61 -22.45 16.95
CA ARG A 156 -1.87 -23.69 16.65
C ARG A 156 -0.35 -23.50 16.69
N GLY A 157 0.12 -22.27 16.81
CA GLY A 157 1.51 -21.85 16.78
C GLY A 157 1.78 -20.96 15.56
N CYS A 158 2.41 -19.82 15.82
CA CYS A 158 2.75 -18.83 14.80
C CYS A 158 4.01 -18.11 15.25
N ASP A 159 5.01 -17.98 14.38
CA ASP A 159 6.20 -17.18 14.64
C ASP A 159 6.04 -15.77 14.12
N LEU A 160 5.32 -15.62 12.99
CA LEU A 160 5.04 -14.33 12.38
C LEU A 160 3.60 -14.28 11.84
N LEU A 161 2.87 -13.23 12.22
CA LEU A 161 1.58 -12.87 11.63
C LEU A 161 1.80 -11.71 10.65
N TYR A 162 1.45 -11.89 9.38
CA TYR A 162 1.50 -10.82 8.39
C TYR A 162 0.08 -10.35 8.04
N LEU A 163 -0.15 -9.05 8.11
CA LEU A 163 -1.43 -8.39 7.87
C LEU A 163 -1.29 -7.36 6.74
N GLU A 164 -2.26 -7.31 5.84
CA GLU A 164 -2.46 -6.22 4.89
C GLU A 164 -3.88 -5.68 5.06
N THR A 165 -4.03 -4.41 5.45
CA THR A 165 -5.36 -3.84 5.70
C THR A 165 -5.38 -2.31 5.51
N PRO A 166 -6.32 -1.80 4.64
CA PRO A 166 -7.22 -2.55 3.75
C PRO A 166 -6.49 -3.37 2.68
N THR A 167 -7.06 -4.52 2.27
CA THR A 167 -6.46 -5.42 1.27
C THR A 167 -6.53 -4.87 -0.15
N ASN A 168 -5.62 -5.29 -1.01
CA ASN A 168 -5.57 -4.93 -2.43
C ASN A 168 -6.02 -6.14 -3.30
N PRO A 169 -7.05 -6.05 -4.14
CA PRO A 169 -7.85 -4.87 -4.49
C PRO A 169 -9.22 -4.82 -3.82
N THR A 170 -9.56 -5.79 -2.96
CA THR A 170 -10.92 -5.99 -2.46
C THR A 170 -11.29 -5.10 -1.28
N LEU A 171 -10.33 -4.37 -0.72
CA LEU A 171 -10.49 -3.41 0.39
C LEU A 171 -11.11 -4.00 1.66
N LYS A 172 -10.94 -5.30 1.90
CA LYS A 172 -11.32 -5.94 3.15
C LYS A 172 -10.52 -5.34 4.30
N VAL A 173 -11.13 -5.21 5.46
CA VAL A 173 -10.52 -4.58 6.64
C VAL A 173 -10.39 -5.61 7.75
N LEU A 174 -9.16 -5.80 8.24
CA LEU A 174 -8.85 -6.65 9.38
C LEU A 174 -8.88 -5.85 10.69
N ASP A 175 -9.38 -6.45 11.77
CA ASP A 175 -9.27 -5.90 13.12
C ASP A 175 -7.84 -6.14 13.65
N ILE A 176 -6.99 -5.13 13.51
CA ILE A 176 -5.57 -5.21 13.90
C ILE A 176 -5.44 -5.53 15.39
N ARG A 177 -6.17 -4.83 16.27
CA ARG A 177 -6.05 -5.03 17.73
C ARG A 177 -6.40 -6.45 18.14
N ARG A 178 -7.46 -7.00 17.58
CA ARG A 178 -7.92 -8.37 17.85
C ARG A 178 -6.88 -9.41 17.42
N LEU A 179 -6.36 -9.28 16.22
CA LEU A 179 -5.37 -10.21 15.66
C LEU A 179 -4.01 -10.09 16.34
N VAL A 180 -3.57 -8.86 16.68
CA VAL A 180 -2.39 -8.62 17.50
C VAL A 180 -2.53 -9.30 18.87
N ALA A 181 -3.67 -9.15 19.54
CA ALA A 181 -3.90 -9.81 20.82
C ALA A 181 -3.83 -11.34 20.70
N ALA A 182 -4.30 -11.92 19.60
CA ALA A 182 -4.15 -13.36 19.33
C ALA A 182 -2.67 -13.76 19.15
N ALA A 183 -1.94 -13.02 18.30
CA ALA A 183 -0.54 -13.28 18.00
C ALA A 183 0.36 -13.16 19.26
N LYS A 184 0.14 -12.14 20.09
CA LYS A 184 0.92 -11.94 21.32
C LYS A 184 0.74 -13.06 22.35
N ARG A 185 -0.41 -13.74 22.37
CA ARG A 185 -0.61 -14.91 23.26
C ARG A 185 0.33 -16.08 22.94
N VAL A 186 0.77 -16.19 21.70
CA VAL A 186 1.70 -17.26 21.26
C VAL A 186 3.13 -16.75 21.03
N GLY A 187 3.39 -15.46 21.32
CA GLY A 187 4.71 -14.84 21.16
C GLY A 187 5.10 -14.53 19.71
N ALA A 188 4.12 -14.47 18.78
CA ALA A 188 4.36 -14.17 17.39
C ALA A 188 4.72 -12.71 17.14
N LEU A 189 5.65 -12.48 16.21
CA LEU A 189 5.93 -11.16 15.65
C LEU A 189 4.76 -10.76 14.72
N VAL A 190 4.32 -9.52 14.79
CA VAL A 190 3.25 -9.01 13.92
C VAL A 190 3.80 -7.97 12.95
N VAL A 191 3.61 -8.20 11.66
CA VAL A 191 3.97 -7.30 10.56
C VAL A 191 2.70 -6.81 9.89
N ALA A 192 2.61 -5.50 9.61
CA ALA A 192 1.47 -4.93 8.88
C ALA A 192 1.95 -4.11 7.68
N ASP A 193 1.38 -4.39 6.50
CA ASP A 193 1.48 -3.51 5.34
C ASP A 193 0.44 -2.39 5.48
N ASN A 194 0.94 -1.16 5.64
CA ASN A 194 0.13 0.04 5.86
C ASN A 194 0.08 0.95 4.61
N THR A 195 0.43 0.41 3.45
CA THR A 195 0.56 1.18 2.20
C THR A 195 -0.73 1.89 1.82
N PHE A 196 -1.89 1.21 1.90
CA PHE A 196 -3.19 1.79 1.50
C PHE A 196 -3.72 2.82 2.49
N ALA A 197 -3.54 2.56 3.78
CA ALA A 197 -4.01 3.47 4.82
C ALA A 197 -3.11 4.70 4.97
N THR A 198 -1.80 4.56 4.81
CA THR A 198 -0.77 5.56 5.12
C THR A 198 -0.66 5.88 6.61
N PRO A 199 0.45 6.46 7.09
CA PRO A 199 0.57 6.88 8.49
C PRO A 199 -0.49 7.93 8.90
N LEU A 200 -1.08 8.62 7.94
CA LEU A 200 -2.10 9.65 8.22
C LEU A 200 -3.43 9.04 8.65
N ASN A 201 -3.80 7.93 8.06
CA ASN A 201 -5.08 7.28 8.37
C ASN A 201 -4.94 6.21 9.46
N GLN A 202 -3.80 5.52 9.54
CA GLN A 202 -3.62 4.39 10.45
C GLN A 202 -2.18 4.32 10.94
N ASN A 203 -1.96 4.09 12.25
CA ASN A 203 -0.66 3.79 12.82
C ASN A 203 -0.69 2.41 13.48
N PRO A 204 -0.30 1.36 12.75
CA PRO A 204 -0.39 -0.01 13.25
C PRO A 204 0.49 -0.29 14.48
N LEU A 205 1.65 0.39 14.65
CA LEU A 205 2.48 0.28 15.85
C LEU A 205 1.71 0.68 17.11
N ALA A 206 0.91 1.75 17.06
CA ALA A 206 0.04 2.17 18.16
C ALA A 206 -1.11 1.16 18.44
N LEU A 207 -1.36 0.22 17.52
CA LEU A 207 -2.32 -0.87 17.68
C LEU A 207 -1.67 -2.18 18.16
N GLY A 208 -0.34 -2.17 18.39
CA GLY A 208 0.44 -3.28 18.92
C GLY A 208 1.17 -4.14 17.88
N VAL A 209 1.19 -3.73 16.62
CA VAL A 209 2.03 -4.31 15.56
C VAL A 209 3.50 -4.06 15.88
N ASP A 210 4.39 -4.96 15.52
CA ASP A 210 5.84 -4.84 15.78
C ASP A 210 6.60 -4.18 14.64
N VAL A 211 6.21 -4.47 13.41
CA VAL A 211 6.84 -3.94 12.20
C VAL A 211 5.77 -3.48 11.21
N VAL A 212 5.90 -2.26 10.73
CA VAL A 212 5.08 -1.70 9.66
C VAL A 212 5.90 -1.62 8.39
N VAL A 213 5.32 -2.03 7.26
CA VAL A 213 5.93 -1.88 5.93
C VAL A 213 5.08 -0.98 5.04
N HIS A 214 5.75 -0.28 4.12
CA HIS A 214 5.13 0.54 3.09
C HIS A 214 5.78 0.34 1.75
N SER A 215 4.98 0.30 0.70
CA SER A 215 5.44 0.73 -0.62
C SER A 215 5.44 2.26 -0.66
N ALA A 216 6.62 2.87 -0.52
CA ALA A 216 6.76 4.33 -0.58
C ALA A 216 6.54 4.89 -2.00
N THR A 217 6.56 4.02 -3.01
CA THR A 217 6.23 4.30 -4.41
C THR A 217 4.84 4.93 -4.58
N ASN A 218 3.90 4.55 -3.70
CA ASN A 218 2.48 4.88 -3.78
C ASN A 218 2.17 6.24 -3.11
N PHE A 219 1.28 6.27 -2.14
CA PHE A 219 0.82 7.52 -1.51
C PHE A 219 1.93 8.38 -0.91
N LEU A 220 3.01 7.78 -0.37
CA LEU A 220 4.11 8.53 0.23
C LEU A 220 4.82 9.40 -0.81
N SER A 221 5.25 8.85 -1.95
CA SER A 221 5.76 9.62 -3.08
C SER A 221 4.65 10.43 -3.75
N GLY A 222 3.57 9.78 -4.14
CA GLY A 222 2.35 10.38 -4.63
C GLY A 222 2.39 11.00 -6.02
N HIS A 223 3.48 10.85 -6.77
CA HIS A 223 3.65 11.48 -8.08
C HIS A 223 3.97 10.47 -9.21
N GLY A 224 4.00 9.18 -8.90
CA GLY A 224 4.25 8.13 -9.90
C GLY A 224 5.65 8.12 -10.52
N ASP A 225 6.61 8.81 -9.90
CA ASP A 225 7.95 9.11 -10.43
C ASP A 225 9.12 8.54 -9.59
N ALA A 226 8.83 7.86 -8.46
CA ALA A 226 9.84 7.24 -7.61
C ALA A 226 9.43 5.85 -7.15
N LEU A 227 10.40 4.94 -7.04
CA LEU A 227 10.25 3.65 -6.39
C LEU A 227 10.88 3.71 -5.00
N GLY A 228 10.25 3.05 -4.03
CA GLY A 228 10.80 2.90 -2.69
C GLY A 228 9.98 2.00 -1.80
N GLY A 229 10.60 1.50 -0.75
CA GLY A 229 9.97 0.78 0.34
C GLY A 229 10.49 1.24 1.68
N ILE A 230 9.71 1.09 2.73
CA ILE A 230 10.08 1.44 4.10
C ILE A 230 9.62 0.33 5.03
N ALA A 231 10.46 -0.02 6.00
CA ALA A 231 10.06 -0.79 7.19
C ALA A 231 10.31 0.06 8.43
N CYS A 232 9.35 0.07 9.37
CA CYS A 232 9.40 0.83 10.62
C CYS A 232 9.10 -0.08 11.80
N GLY A 233 9.74 0.14 12.95
CA GLY A 233 9.51 -0.64 14.17
C GLY A 233 10.47 -0.28 15.29
N ALA A 234 10.59 -1.17 16.28
CA ALA A 234 11.55 -1.03 17.36
C ALA A 234 13.00 -1.13 16.84
N GLU A 235 13.94 -0.39 17.44
CA GLU A 235 15.33 -0.31 16.98
C GLU A 235 15.98 -1.70 16.85
N HIS A 236 15.80 -2.59 17.83
CA HIS A 236 16.41 -3.92 17.80
C HIS A 236 15.91 -4.80 16.64
N LEU A 237 14.65 -4.62 16.19
CA LEU A 237 14.09 -5.30 15.02
C LEU A 237 14.64 -4.67 13.73
N MET A 238 14.65 -3.35 13.69
CA MET A 238 15.12 -2.62 12.51
C MET A 238 16.63 -2.76 12.30
N ALA A 239 17.43 -2.92 13.36
CA ALA A 239 18.85 -3.26 13.24
C ALA A 239 19.08 -4.57 12.47
N SER A 240 18.29 -5.61 12.74
CA SER A 240 18.35 -6.89 12.03
C SER A 240 17.91 -6.74 10.57
N VAL A 241 16.85 -5.99 10.31
CA VAL A 241 16.33 -5.71 8.96
C VAL A 241 17.34 -4.85 8.15
N ARG A 242 17.98 -3.87 8.79
CA ARG A 242 19.04 -3.05 8.20
C ARG A 242 20.24 -3.89 7.80
N HIS A 243 20.69 -4.78 8.69
CA HIS A 243 21.80 -5.69 8.40
C HIS A 243 21.46 -6.59 7.20
N TYR A 244 20.25 -7.15 7.14
CA TYR A 244 19.81 -7.93 5.98
C TYR A 244 19.86 -7.09 4.69
N ARG A 245 19.35 -5.84 4.68
CA ARG A 245 19.39 -4.93 3.54
C ARG A 245 20.84 -4.68 3.07
N GLU A 246 21.74 -4.42 4.00
CA GLU A 246 23.15 -4.12 3.70
C GLU A 246 23.85 -5.25 2.97
N ILE A 247 23.56 -6.50 3.35
CA ILE A 247 24.17 -7.68 2.72
C ILE A 247 23.49 -8.01 1.38
N ASN A 248 22.16 -7.95 1.32
CA ASN A 248 21.39 -8.30 0.12
C ASN A 248 21.31 -7.19 -0.92
N GLY A 249 21.64 -5.95 -0.55
CA GLY A 249 21.89 -4.87 -1.49
C GLY A 249 20.67 -4.07 -1.95
N ALA A 250 19.48 -4.31 -1.39
CA ALA A 250 18.24 -3.64 -1.78
C ALA A 250 18.13 -2.18 -1.23
N ALA A 251 19.22 -1.43 -1.26
CA ALA A 251 19.31 -0.06 -0.77
C ALA A 251 18.57 0.93 -1.69
N LEU A 252 17.95 1.95 -1.07
CA LEU A 252 17.33 3.06 -1.79
C LEU A 252 18.40 4.06 -2.24
N ASP A 253 18.27 4.62 -3.43
CA ASP A 253 19.13 5.69 -3.91
C ASP A 253 18.69 7.08 -3.37
N ALA A 254 19.66 8.03 -3.35
CA ALA A 254 19.44 9.35 -2.78
C ALA A 254 18.43 10.20 -3.57
N PHE A 255 18.31 10.01 -4.88
CA PHE A 255 17.36 10.77 -5.69
C PHE A 255 15.92 10.31 -5.47
N SER A 256 15.69 9.01 -5.47
CA SER A 256 14.38 8.46 -5.10
C SER A 256 13.97 8.84 -3.67
N ALA A 257 14.93 8.81 -2.72
CA ALA A 257 14.69 9.27 -1.35
C ALA A 257 14.24 10.74 -1.31
N PHE A 258 14.92 11.62 -2.05
CA PHE A 258 14.56 13.04 -2.16
C PHE A 258 13.15 13.23 -2.74
N LEU A 259 12.80 12.53 -3.83
CA LEU A 259 11.46 12.62 -4.44
C LEU A 259 10.38 12.15 -3.47
N ILE A 260 10.62 11.07 -2.73
CA ILE A 260 9.70 10.57 -1.71
C ILE A 260 9.53 11.59 -0.56
N ILE A 261 10.63 12.16 -0.02
CA ILE A 261 10.59 13.22 0.99
C ILE A 261 9.73 14.40 0.49
N ARG A 262 9.98 14.84 -0.75
CA ARG A 262 9.22 15.93 -1.38
C ARG A 262 7.73 15.59 -1.49
N GLY A 263 7.41 14.36 -1.90
CA GLY A 263 6.04 13.86 -2.00
C GLY A 263 5.32 13.84 -0.65
N ILE A 264 5.98 13.37 0.41
CA ILE A 264 5.42 13.31 1.77
C ILE A 264 4.98 14.70 2.24
N LYS A 265 5.71 15.78 1.93
CA LYS A 265 5.35 17.15 2.37
C LYS A 265 3.95 17.59 1.94
N THR A 266 3.40 17.02 0.87
CA THR A 266 2.03 17.31 0.41
C THR A 266 1.01 16.20 0.72
N LEU A 267 1.44 15.11 1.36
CA LEU A 267 0.60 13.93 1.57
C LEU A 267 -0.74 14.27 2.26
N ALA A 268 -0.73 15.12 3.28
CA ALA A 268 -1.95 15.47 4.00
C ALA A 268 -2.96 16.26 3.14
N LEU A 269 -2.47 17.10 2.23
CA LEU A 269 -3.32 17.85 1.30
C LEU A 269 -3.89 16.91 0.25
N ARG A 270 -3.04 16.08 -0.36
CA ARG A 270 -3.43 15.11 -1.39
C ARG A 270 -4.46 14.13 -0.84
N LEU A 271 -4.17 13.51 0.28
CA LEU A 271 -5.02 12.47 0.84
C LEU A 271 -6.40 12.99 1.24
N ARG A 272 -6.51 14.23 1.75
CA ARG A 272 -7.81 14.86 2.05
C ARG A 272 -8.68 15.01 0.80
N GLN A 273 -8.10 15.52 -0.29
CA GLN A 273 -8.83 15.66 -1.56
C GLN A 273 -9.17 14.28 -2.15
N GLN A 274 -8.20 13.37 -2.19
CA GLN A 274 -8.39 12.01 -2.70
C GLN A 274 -9.50 11.26 -1.96
N GLN A 275 -9.55 11.36 -0.62
CA GLN A 275 -10.58 10.70 0.19
C GLN A 275 -11.97 11.33 -0.03
N ARG A 276 -12.04 12.67 -0.16
CA ARG A 276 -13.30 13.35 -0.49
C ARG A 276 -13.86 12.83 -1.81
N SER A 277 -13.03 12.77 -2.84
CA SER A 277 -13.43 12.29 -4.16
C SER A 277 -13.74 10.79 -4.15
N ALA A 278 -12.96 9.97 -3.41
CA ALA A 278 -13.21 8.55 -3.27
C ALA A 278 -14.58 8.23 -2.63
N GLN A 279 -14.96 8.98 -1.59
CA GLN A 279 -16.27 8.85 -0.96
C GLN A 279 -17.39 9.17 -1.96
N ALA A 280 -17.29 10.29 -2.66
CA ALA A 280 -18.29 10.73 -3.64
C ALA A 280 -18.42 9.73 -4.81
N LEU A 281 -17.30 9.22 -5.33
CA LEU A 281 -17.30 8.20 -6.37
C LEU A 281 -17.92 6.88 -5.89
N ALA A 282 -17.59 6.44 -4.67
CA ALA A 282 -18.16 5.22 -4.09
C ALA A 282 -19.69 5.34 -3.89
N GLU A 283 -20.17 6.48 -3.42
CA GLU A 283 -21.61 6.76 -3.28
C GLU A 283 -22.33 6.78 -4.63
N TYR A 284 -21.75 7.42 -5.65
CA TYR A 284 -22.31 7.39 -7.00
C TYR A 284 -22.36 5.97 -7.57
N LEU A 285 -21.30 5.20 -7.43
CA LEU A 285 -21.21 3.83 -7.96
C LEU A 285 -22.29 2.91 -7.36
N LEU A 286 -22.77 3.14 -6.13
CA LEU A 286 -23.90 2.41 -5.56
C LEU A 286 -25.22 2.64 -6.31
N THR A 287 -25.33 3.75 -7.04
CA THR A 287 -26.55 4.11 -7.79
C THR A 287 -26.47 3.68 -9.27
N GLU A 288 -25.30 3.26 -9.75
CA GLU A 288 -25.09 2.93 -11.16
C GLU A 288 -25.60 1.51 -11.50
N PRO A 289 -26.58 1.33 -12.43
CA PRO A 289 -27.18 0.04 -12.71
C PRO A 289 -26.20 -1.03 -13.23
N LEU A 290 -25.11 -0.64 -13.90
CA LEU A 290 -24.09 -1.55 -14.37
C LEU A 290 -23.12 -2.01 -13.28
N VAL A 291 -23.19 -1.44 -12.09
CA VAL A 291 -22.36 -1.83 -10.94
C VAL A 291 -23.13 -2.88 -10.11
N GLU A 292 -22.44 -3.97 -9.80
CA GLU A 292 -22.95 -5.07 -9.00
C GLU A 292 -22.60 -4.89 -7.51
N ALA A 293 -21.37 -4.47 -7.23
CA ALA A 293 -20.85 -4.27 -5.87
C ALA A 293 -19.85 -3.12 -5.85
N VAL A 294 -19.76 -2.45 -4.69
CA VAL A 294 -18.78 -1.40 -4.42
C VAL A 294 -18.07 -1.73 -3.11
N ASN A 295 -16.75 -1.79 -3.15
CA ASN A 295 -15.91 -1.97 -1.97
C ASN A 295 -15.24 -0.63 -1.64
N TYR A 296 -15.60 -0.04 -0.53
CA TYR A 296 -14.96 1.14 0.05
C TYR A 296 -15.26 1.18 1.55
N PRO A 297 -14.24 1.18 2.42
CA PRO A 297 -14.46 1.12 3.88
C PRO A 297 -15.26 2.28 4.46
N GLY A 298 -15.35 3.41 3.73
CA GLY A 298 -16.16 4.58 4.09
C GLY A 298 -17.68 4.40 3.91
N LEU A 299 -18.11 3.39 3.17
CA LEU A 299 -19.54 3.10 2.99
C LEU A 299 -20.11 2.35 4.21
N PRO A 300 -21.25 2.78 4.76
CA PRO A 300 -21.87 2.12 5.94
C PRO A 300 -22.20 0.64 5.73
N ASN A 301 -22.47 0.22 4.49
CA ASN A 301 -22.76 -1.17 4.13
C ASN A 301 -21.51 -2.03 3.86
N HIS A 302 -20.31 -1.45 3.93
CA HIS A 302 -19.07 -2.22 3.81
C HIS A 302 -18.89 -3.12 5.05
N PRO A 303 -18.58 -4.43 4.89
CA PRO A 303 -18.48 -5.36 6.03
C PRO A 303 -17.48 -4.92 7.11
N GLY A 304 -16.39 -4.28 6.71
CA GLY A 304 -15.33 -3.79 7.60
C GLY A 304 -15.53 -2.35 8.08
N HIS A 305 -16.66 -1.67 7.80
CA HIS A 305 -16.86 -0.25 8.12
C HIS A 305 -16.70 0.07 9.60
N ALA A 306 -17.29 -0.73 10.47
CA ALA A 306 -17.20 -0.53 11.92
C ALA A 306 -15.76 -0.68 12.44
N ILE A 307 -15.02 -1.65 11.91
CA ILE A 307 -13.60 -1.86 12.23
C ILE A 307 -12.77 -0.66 11.74
N ALA A 308 -12.96 -0.27 10.48
CA ALA A 308 -12.25 0.88 9.90
C ALA A 308 -12.49 2.17 10.72
N ARG A 309 -13.73 2.47 11.10
CA ARG A 309 -14.06 3.59 11.98
C ARG A 309 -13.38 3.54 13.34
N GLY A 310 -13.11 2.34 13.86
CA GLY A 310 -12.48 2.15 15.17
C GLY A 310 -10.96 2.25 15.16
N GLN A 311 -10.32 2.05 14.01
CA GLN A 311 -8.85 2.00 13.91
C GLN A 311 -8.24 2.99 12.92
N MET A 312 -9.03 3.58 12.03
CA MET A 312 -8.57 4.52 10.99
C MET A 312 -9.13 5.92 11.22
N ARG A 313 -8.36 6.95 10.88
CA ARG A 313 -8.77 8.36 10.90
C ARG A 313 -9.45 8.80 9.60
N GLY A 314 -9.33 8.00 8.54
CA GLY A 314 -9.95 8.18 7.23
C GLY A 314 -9.92 6.87 6.47
N PHE A 315 -10.75 6.74 5.43
CA PHE A 315 -11.03 5.45 4.79
C PHE A 315 -10.17 5.18 3.54
N GLY A 316 -9.18 6.04 3.29
CA GLY A 316 -8.28 5.91 2.14
C GLY A 316 -8.87 6.44 0.83
N ALA A 317 -8.08 6.32 -0.22
CA ALA A 317 -8.38 6.88 -1.53
C ALA A 317 -8.45 5.81 -2.64
N ILE A 318 -8.62 4.56 -2.26
CA ILE A 318 -8.85 3.46 -3.18
C ILE A 318 -10.32 3.04 -3.09
N VAL A 319 -10.96 2.92 -4.24
CA VAL A 319 -12.30 2.35 -4.39
C VAL A 319 -12.19 1.17 -5.34
N SER A 320 -12.88 0.07 -5.08
CA SER A 320 -13.06 -0.95 -6.09
C SER A 320 -14.53 -1.27 -6.28
N PHE A 321 -14.90 -1.63 -7.51
CA PHE A 321 -16.26 -1.96 -7.85
C PHE A 321 -16.30 -3.09 -8.87
N VAL A 322 -17.41 -3.82 -8.88
CA VAL A 322 -17.64 -4.95 -9.79
C VAL A 322 -18.66 -4.55 -10.82
N LEU A 323 -18.33 -4.73 -12.10
CA LEU A 323 -19.23 -4.47 -13.24
C LEU A 323 -20.01 -5.72 -13.62
N ARG A 324 -21.32 -5.56 -13.83
CA ARG A 324 -22.16 -6.57 -14.49
C ARG A 324 -21.69 -6.79 -15.91
N GLY A 325 -21.69 -8.04 -16.36
CA GLY A 325 -21.14 -8.40 -17.68
C GLY A 325 -19.62 -8.58 -17.70
N GLY A 326 -18.97 -8.46 -16.54
CA GLY A 326 -17.55 -8.83 -16.38
C GLY A 326 -16.62 -7.99 -17.26
N MET A 327 -15.63 -8.66 -17.85
CA MET A 327 -14.57 -7.98 -18.60
C MET A 327 -15.07 -7.29 -19.87
N ASP A 328 -16.17 -7.75 -20.47
CA ASP A 328 -16.77 -7.09 -21.64
C ASP A 328 -17.21 -5.66 -21.29
N THR A 329 -17.87 -5.47 -20.16
CA THR A 329 -18.25 -4.13 -19.68
C THR A 329 -17.04 -3.30 -19.29
N VAL A 330 -16.01 -3.90 -18.66
CA VAL A 330 -14.75 -3.21 -18.32
C VAL A 330 -14.08 -2.66 -19.58
N THR A 331 -13.96 -3.46 -20.64
CA THR A 331 -13.31 -3.05 -21.89
C THR A 331 -14.07 -1.95 -22.63
N ARG A 332 -15.38 -1.85 -22.41
CA ARG A 332 -16.22 -0.75 -22.95
C ARG A 332 -16.12 0.51 -22.11
N LEU A 333 -16.03 0.39 -20.77
CA LEU A 333 -16.03 1.54 -19.84
C LEU A 333 -14.69 2.30 -19.86
N LEU A 334 -13.57 1.57 -19.64
CA LEU A 334 -12.29 2.21 -19.40
C LEU A 334 -11.80 3.14 -20.53
N PRO A 335 -11.99 2.83 -21.85
CA PRO A 335 -11.58 3.73 -22.91
C PRO A 335 -12.35 5.05 -22.97
N ARG A 336 -13.52 5.15 -22.30
CA ARG A 336 -14.36 6.34 -22.28
C ARG A 336 -13.98 7.35 -21.21
N LEU A 337 -13.18 6.92 -20.23
CA LEU A 337 -12.67 7.82 -19.19
C LEU A 337 -11.59 8.75 -19.76
N ARG A 338 -11.72 10.04 -19.50
CA ARG A 338 -10.85 11.11 -20.00
C ARG A 338 -9.80 11.53 -19.01
N TYR A 339 -10.17 11.60 -17.72
CA TYR A 339 -9.32 12.05 -16.62
C TYR A 339 -8.82 10.85 -15.79
N ALA A 340 -8.29 9.83 -16.50
CA ALA A 340 -7.81 8.62 -15.84
C ALA A 340 -6.71 7.92 -16.63
N HIS A 341 -5.66 7.53 -15.95
CA HIS A 341 -4.69 6.58 -16.48
C HIS A 341 -5.21 5.15 -16.35
N ARG A 342 -4.84 4.30 -17.30
CA ARG A 342 -5.04 2.84 -17.25
C ARG A 342 -3.67 2.22 -17.01
N ALA A 343 -3.35 2.00 -15.72
CA ALA A 343 -2.01 1.62 -15.30
C ALA A 343 -2.00 0.74 -14.05
N GLY A 344 -0.86 0.08 -13.81
CA GLY A 344 -0.61 -0.79 -12.66
C GLY A 344 -0.05 -0.06 -11.45
N ASN A 345 -0.42 1.20 -11.21
CA ASN A 345 0.03 1.99 -10.06
C ASN A 345 -1.15 2.43 -9.19
N LEU A 346 -0.87 3.10 -8.06
CA LEU A 346 -1.86 3.69 -7.16
C LEU A 346 -1.24 4.80 -6.31
N GLY A 347 -2.08 5.65 -5.72
CA GLY A 347 -1.65 6.68 -4.77
C GLY A 347 -1.04 7.92 -5.40
N ALA A 348 -1.05 8.03 -6.74
CA ALA A 348 -0.57 9.20 -7.48
C ALA A 348 -1.56 10.37 -7.41
N VAL A 349 -1.12 11.54 -7.85
CA VAL A 349 -1.97 12.74 -7.98
C VAL A 349 -3.01 12.60 -9.08
N GLU A 350 -2.74 11.77 -10.10
CA GLU A 350 -3.68 11.44 -11.16
C GLU A 350 -4.54 10.24 -10.77
N THR A 351 -5.79 10.25 -11.21
CA THR A 351 -6.70 9.11 -11.06
C THR A 351 -6.28 7.95 -11.96
N ILE A 352 -6.22 6.74 -11.39
CA ILE A 352 -5.78 5.52 -12.09
C ILE A 352 -6.86 4.45 -11.96
N TYR A 353 -7.30 3.90 -13.09
CA TYR A 353 -8.18 2.74 -13.16
C TYR A 353 -7.42 1.50 -13.64
N GLY A 354 -7.67 0.37 -13.00
CA GLY A 354 -7.11 -0.90 -13.44
C GLY A 354 -7.95 -2.10 -13.02
N PRO A 355 -8.32 -2.99 -13.96
CA PRO A 355 -8.89 -4.28 -13.60
C PRO A 355 -7.81 -5.12 -12.90
N ALA A 356 -8.20 -5.86 -11.86
CA ALA A 356 -7.26 -6.64 -11.04
C ALA A 356 -6.42 -7.63 -11.86
N ARG A 357 -7.03 -8.22 -12.90
CA ARG A 357 -6.34 -9.16 -13.82
C ARG A 357 -5.20 -8.56 -14.63
N THR A 358 -5.13 -7.23 -14.77
CA THR A 358 -4.06 -6.54 -15.52
C THR A 358 -3.14 -5.72 -14.62
N THR A 359 -3.38 -5.71 -13.31
CA THR A 359 -2.63 -4.88 -12.36
C THR A 359 -2.05 -5.69 -11.20
N SER A 360 -2.84 -5.93 -10.15
CA SER A 360 -2.35 -6.52 -8.90
C SER A 360 -2.34 -8.06 -8.89
N HIS A 361 -3.09 -8.73 -9.76
CA HIS A 361 -3.26 -10.18 -9.78
C HIS A 361 -3.12 -10.76 -11.20
N VAL A 362 -2.18 -10.19 -11.97
CA VAL A 362 -1.90 -10.60 -13.36
C VAL A 362 -1.38 -12.03 -13.46
N GLU A 363 -0.66 -12.48 -12.46
CA GLU A 363 -0.04 -13.82 -12.41
C GLU A 363 -1.01 -14.92 -11.93
N ASN A 364 -2.16 -14.53 -11.36
CA ASN A 364 -3.17 -15.48 -10.91
C ASN A 364 -4.05 -15.94 -12.07
N THR A 365 -4.40 -17.22 -12.08
CA THR A 365 -5.42 -17.79 -12.97
C THR A 365 -6.80 -17.21 -12.67
N LEU A 366 -7.77 -17.40 -13.56
CA LEU A 366 -9.15 -17.01 -13.30
C LEU A 366 -9.72 -17.68 -12.04
N GLU A 367 -9.46 -18.98 -11.88
CA GLU A 367 -9.92 -19.77 -10.74
C GLU A 367 -9.37 -19.23 -9.42
N GLU A 368 -8.08 -18.93 -9.36
CA GLU A 368 -7.42 -18.35 -8.20
C GLU A 368 -8.01 -16.97 -7.87
N ARG A 369 -8.20 -16.11 -8.87
CA ARG A 369 -8.84 -14.80 -8.65
C ARG A 369 -10.25 -14.92 -8.09
N LEU A 370 -11.08 -15.81 -8.66
CA LEU A 370 -12.44 -16.05 -8.16
C LEU A 370 -12.45 -16.58 -6.71
N ALA A 371 -11.51 -17.46 -6.36
CA ALA A 371 -11.34 -17.95 -4.99
C ALA A 371 -10.98 -16.84 -3.99
N LEU A 372 -10.32 -15.76 -4.46
CA LEU A 372 -10.02 -14.55 -3.68
C LEU A 372 -11.18 -13.54 -3.62
N GLY A 373 -12.29 -13.81 -4.33
CA GLY A 373 -13.40 -12.86 -4.48
C GLY A 373 -13.15 -11.78 -5.53
N ILE A 374 -12.16 -11.98 -6.41
CA ILE A 374 -11.80 -11.07 -7.49
C ILE A 374 -12.46 -11.54 -8.79
N SER A 375 -13.62 -10.97 -9.10
CA SER A 375 -14.34 -11.27 -10.33
C SER A 375 -13.69 -10.59 -11.55
N GLU A 376 -14.01 -11.09 -12.76
CA GLU A 376 -13.54 -10.49 -14.01
C GLU A 376 -14.05 -9.04 -14.24
N GLY A 377 -15.14 -8.67 -13.58
CA GLY A 377 -15.68 -7.30 -13.61
C GLY A 377 -15.08 -6.37 -12.58
N LEU A 378 -14.14 -6.83 -11.72
CA LEU A 378 -13.59 -6.00 -10.66
C LEU A 378 -12.58 -4.99 -11.21
N VAL A 379 -12.89 -3.72 -10.99
CA VAL A 379 -12.05 -2.56 -11.32
C VAL A 379 -11.65 -1.85 -10.04
N ARG A 380 -10.35 -1.60 -9.86
CA ARG A 380 -9.82 -0.76 -8.80
C ARG A 380 -9.59 0.65 -9.32
N VAL A 381 -10.00 1.64 -8.53
CA VAL A 381 -9.74 3.06 -8.77
C VAL A 381 -8.83 3.57 -7.67
N SER A 382 -7.67 4.09 -8.04
CA SER A 382 -6.86 4.95 -7.20
C SER A 382 -7.22 6.39 -7.52
N VAL A 383 -7.92 7.04 -6.61
CA VAL A 383 -8.46 8.37 -6.84
C VAL A 383 -7.37 9.43 -6.69
N GLY A 384 -7.28 10.32 -7.67
CA GLY A 384 -6.34 11.43 -7.70
C GLY A 384 -6.83 12.67 -6.96
N ILE A 385 -6.21 13.82 -7.27
CA ILE A 385 -6.51 15.11 -6.64
C ILE A 385 -7.30 16.04 -7.56
N GLU A 386 -7.79 15.55 -8.68
CA GLU A 386 -8.63 16.29 -9.61
C GLU A 386 -9.91 16.77 -8.90
N GLU A 387 -10.60 17.76 -9.47
CA GLU A 387 -11.88 18.20 -8.93
C GLU A 387 -12.88 17.05 -8.88
N THR A 388 -13.53 16.88 -7.74
CA THR A 388 -14.45 15.77 -7.48
C THR A 388 -15.58 15.73 -8.51
N GLU A 389 -16.10 16.90 -8.85
CA GLU A 389 -17.20 17.11 -9.78
C GLU A 389 -16.81 16.67 -11.21
N ASP A 390 -15.57 16.92 -11.62
CA ASP A 390 -15.06 16.50 -12.94
C ASP A 390 -14.89 14.99 -13.02
N LEU A 391 -14.36 14.36 -11.98
CA LEU A 391 -14.26 12.89 -11.91
C LEU A 391 -15.63 12.20 -11.94
N LEU A 392 -16.61 12.76 -11.23
CA LEU A 392 -17.99 12.26 -11.25
C LEU A 392 -18.62 12.42 -12.63
N ALA A 393 -18.49 13.60 -13.25
CA ALA A 393 -19.05 13.87 -14.57
C ALA A 393 -18.42 12.97 -15.65
N ASP A 394 -17.11 12.73 -15.59
CA ASP A 394 -16.41 11.84 -16.50
C ASP A 394 -16.88 10.38 -16.36
N LEU A 395 -17.01 9.89 -15.14
CA LEU A 395 -17.50 8.56 -14.86
C LEU A 395 -18.96 8.38 -15.29
N GLN A 396 -19.84 9.36 -15.02
CA GLN A 396 -21.23 9.38 -15.47
C GLN A 396 -21.34 9.34 -16.97
N HIS A 397 -20.54 10.16 -17.67
CA HIS A 397 -20.48 10.18 -19.13
C HIS A 397 -20.02 8.82 -19.70
N ALA A 398 -18.99 8.23 -19.13
CA ALA A 398 -18.48 6.92 -19.53
C ALA A 398 -19.54 5.82 -19.38
N PHE A 399 -20.24 5.76 -18.24
CA PHE A 399 -21.34 4.81 -18.02
C PHE A 399 -22.52 5.04 -18.94
N ALA A 400 -22.91 6.30 -19.19
CA ALA A 400 -23.99 6.60 -20.13
C ALA A 400 -23.67 6.07 -21.55
N GLY A 401 -22.41 6.22 -22.01
CA GLY A 401 -21.97 5.67 -23.29
C GLY A 401 -22.03 4.15 -23.34
N VAL A 402 -21.63 3.45 -22.25
CA VAL A 402 -21.75 1.99 -22.18
C VAL A 402 -23.19 1.53 -22.19
N ARG A 403 -24.09 2.16 -21.42
CA ARG A 403 -25.52 1.82 -21.40
C ARG A 403 -26.16 2.00 -22.79
N ALA A 404 -25.83 3.10 -23.49
CA ALA A 404 -26.34 3.34 -24.82
C ALA A 404 -25.88 2.27 -25.84
N GLU A 405 -24.62 1.85 -25.76
CA GLU A 405 -24.08 0.78 -26.60
C GLU A 405 -24.74 -0.57 -26.33
N LEU A 406 -24.88 -0.95 -25.03
CA LEU A 406 -25.54 -2.20 -24.62
C LEU A 406 -27.02 -2.22 -25.07
N ALA A 407 -27.72 -1.10 -24.95
CA ALA A 407 -29.10 -0.99 -25.43
C ALA A 407 -29.24 -1.13 -26.94
N ALA A 408 -28.27 -0.67 -27.71
CA ALA A 408 -28.24 -0.80 -29.18
C ALA A 408 -27.98 -2.24 -29.66
N VAL A 409 -27.27 -3.03 -28.83
CA VAL A 409 -26.93 -4.45 -29.15
C VAL A 409 -28.01 -5.40 -28.65
N ALA A 410 -28.87 -4.99 -27.72
CA ALA A 410 -29.98 -5.81 -27.25
C ALA A 410 -30.97 -6.10 -28.39
N PRO A 411 -31.36 -7.37 -28.65
CA PRO A 411 -32.32 -7.69 -29.71
C PRO A 411 -33.62 -6.91 -29.43
N ARG A 412 -34.12 -6.21 -30.47
CA ARG A 412 -35.41 -5.52 -30.40
C ARG A 412 -36.49 -6.56 -30.11
N GLN A 413 -37.08 -6.50 -28.94
CA GLN A 413 -38.26 -7.31 -28.61
C GLN A 413 -39.37 -6.93 -29.60
N GLY A 414 -39.61 -7.79 -30.59
CA GLY A 414 -40.73 -7.58 -31.49
C GLY A 414 -40.53 -7.99 -32.96
N GLU A 415 -39.39 -8.53 -33.37
CA GLU A 415 -39.35 -9.15 -34.72
C GLU A 415 -39.85 -10.59 -34.64
N PRO A 416 -40.98 -10.94 -35.34
CA PRO A 416 -41.44 -12.32 -35.37
C PRO A 416 -40.42 -13.18 -36.08
N SER A 417 -40.04 -14.31 -35.48
CA SER A 417 -39.16 -15.30 -36.11
C SER A 417 -39.79 -15.77 -37.41
N LEU A 418 -39.16 -15.41 -38.53
CA LEU A 418 -39.45 -16.03 -39.82
C LEU A 418 -38.91 -17.46 -39.84
N THR A 419 -39.51 -18.36 -39.09
CA THR A 419 -39.39 -19.79 -39.25
C THR A 419 -40.69 -20.31 -39.81
N GLY A 420 -40.83 -20.31 -41.11
CA GLY A 420 -42.00 -20.82 -41.82
C GLY A 420 -41.79 -20.87 -43.31
N CYS A 421 -40.81 -21.60 -43.80
CA CYS A 421 -40.82 -22.09 -45.16
C CYS A 421 -40.55 -23.61 -45.16
N ARG A 422 -41.65 -24.36 -44.96
CA ARG A 422 -41.69 -25.76 -45.39
C ARG A 422 -41.63 -25.76 -46.91
N THR A 423 -40.62 -26.32 -47.51
CA THR A 423 -40.68 -26.89 -48.86
C THR A 423 -40.75 -28.40 -48.69
N GLU A 424 -41.96 -28.92 -48.74
CA GLU A 424 -42.21 -30.28 -49.18
C GLU A 424 -41.74 -30.36 -50.64
N VAL A 425 -40.83 -31.25 -50.95
CA VAL A 425 -40.63 -31.82 -52.28
C VAL A 425 -40.71 -33.31 -52.12
N GLU A 426 -41.84 -33.86 -52.56
CA GLU A 426 -41.99 -35.26 -52.93
C GLU A 426 -41.06 -35.59 -54.10
N LEU A 427 -40.30 -36.63 -54.05
CA LEU A 427 -40.18 -37.81 -54.91
C LEU A 427 -38.93 -38.60 -54.51
#